data_e017da02d18658b1f6e17bbc28f47764
#
_entry.id   e017da02d18658b1f6e17bbc28f47764
#
_cell.length_a   1.000
_cell.length_b   1.000
_cell.length_c   1.000
_cell.angle_alpha   90.00
_cell.angle_beta   90.00
_cell.angle_gamma   90.00
#
_symmetry.space_group_name_H-M   'P 1'
#
loop_
_entity.id
_entity.type
_entity.pdbx_description
1 polymer ?
#
loop_
_entity_poly.entity_id
_entity_poly.type
_entity_poly.pdbx_seq_one_letter_code
_entity_poly.pdbx_strand_id
1 'polypeptide(L)'
;MTQLRSLHQAPTLLVPEKVLMPEGAQTGHAVLVDDGRILAVGPFPEVAAQAQSLLTAANAAAPKPGATADAAVPKPVADRAATEPVRIDLPGRLLMPGFIDTHHHLTQTFGKSLVFGEPSEIFQRVWVPMETNMDAEAIDVATRLAAWESLRGGFTTVTDAGTRSNVEVSAISDVTTDVGLRCVLGVICNDLGGGVRTSTVAEVVAAAEHHLSRWDAESLVHPSLAVSIPEVASDEALAAITRLAREAGVPFQTHLNEHIVAVERSLISGGERPLERLARLGALGPELLAAHATLLTPREIRLLRDSGGAIAYNPVASSWKGNAVAPALLMHEFGMRIGLGTDGTRSDAFRLLDAAETAQRLTGGMDVIDSSAGGGWTWLEQGLRGGADAVGLSGQIGEISSGARADLLVLNIDTPEFVPSWDVPWELVRLANRDQIEAVIVDGKLRLEHGWPVDWDGRAFLERAKDVSRRVVENSPITRIDPNAADHRARWMSEHGTAPVGGSAQVNTPRNGGPASANAPRNGGAVSARDDF
;
A
#
# COMPACT_ATOMS: atom_id res chain seq x y z
N MET A 1 -12.32 23.20 8.13
CA MET A 1 -11.24 22.29 8.60
C MET A 1 -11.12 22.26 10.12
N THR A 2 -11.02 23.40 10.82
CA THR A 2 -10.91 23.41 12.30
C THR A 2 -12.00 22.61 13.03
N GLN A 3 -13.21 22.55 12.49
CA GLN A 3 -14.31 21.78 13.06
C GLN A 3 -14.12 20.26 12.94
N LEU A 4 -13.31 19.75 11.99
CA LEU A 4 -13.03 18.32 11.88
C LEU A 4 -12.22 17.76 13.08
N ARG A 5 -11.58 18.62 13.85
CA ARG A 5 -10.87 18.22 15.09
C ARG A 5 -11.81 17.71 16.19
N SER A 6 -13.09 18.02 16.10
CA SER A 6 -14.10 17.56 17.07
C SER A 6 -14.81 16.25 16.70
N LEU A 7 -14.46 15.63 15.57
CA LEU A 7 -15.08 14.38 15.08
C LEU A 7 -15.16 13.26 16.11
N HIS A 8 -14.16 13.13 16.98
CA HIS A 8 -14.11 12.10 18.02
C HIS A 8 -14.77 12.51 19.35
N GLN A 9 -15.28 13.76 19.45
CA GLN A 9 -15.83 14.31 20.68
C GLN A 9 -17.35 14.22 20.73
N ALA A 10 -18.02 14.22 19.57
CA ALA A 10 -19.47 14.18 19.44
C ALA A 10 -19.86 13.51 18.12
N PRO A 11 -21.09 12.95 18.04
CA PRO A 11 -21.65 12.53 16.77
C PRO A 11 -21.56 13.67 15.75
N THR A 12 -21.04 13.39 14.55
CA THR A 12 -20.77 14.44 13.57
C THR A 12 -21.42 14.11 12.24
N LEU A 13 -22.21 15.04 11.73
CA LEU A 13 -22.85 14.99 10.42
C LEU A 13 -21.98 15.74 9.40
N LEU A 14 -21.29 14.98 8.56
CA LEU A 14 -20.50 15.51 7.45
C LEU A 14 -21.39 15.71 6.22
N VAL A 15 -21.37 16.91 5.65
CA VAL A 15 -22.18 17.30 4.49
C VAL A 15 -21.27 17.80 3.37
N PRO A 16 -20.63 16.90 2.61
CA PRO A 16 -19.79 17.27 1.48
C PRO A 16 -20.63 17.60 0.23
N GLU A 17 -19.98 18.14 -0.81
CA GLU A 17 -20.63 18.29 -2.10
C GLU A 17 -20.92 16.93 -2.74
N LYS A 18 -19.97 15.99 -2.65
CA LYS A 18 -20.13 14.62 -3.13
C LYS A 18 -19.61 13.62 -2.10
N VAL A 19 -20.22 12.44 -2.05
CA VAL A 19 -19.75 11.26 -1.32
C VAL A 19 -19.42 10.17 -2.33
N LEU A 20 -18.23 9.59 -2.27
CA LEU A 20 -17.88 8.44 -3.10
C LEU A 20 -18.49 7.17 -2.48
N MET A 21 -19.54 6.68 -3.10
CA MET A 21 -20.24 5.46 -2.76
C MET A 21 -19.79 4.32 -3.69
N PRO A 22 -20.06 3.04 -3.37
CA PRO A 22 -19.75 1.92 -4.25
C PRO A 22 -20.34 2.05 -5.67
N GLU A 23 -21.48 2.69 -5.79
CA GLU A 23 -22.17 2.94 -7.06
C GLU A 23 -21.77 4.26 -7.77
N GLY A 24 -20.81 5.00 -7.22
CA GLY A 24 -20.30 6.25 -7.78
C GLY A 24 -20.42 7.44 -6.85
N ALA A 25 -19.95 8.60 -7.29
CA ALA A 25 -19.98 9.83 -6.52
C ALA A 25 -21.42 10.40 -6.47
N GLN A 26 -21.98 10.49 -5.27
CA GLN A 26 -23.35 10.94 -5.00
C GLN A 26 -23.37 12.37 -4.48
N THR A 27 -24.19 13.24 -5.09
CA THR A 27 -24.46 14.61 -4.63
C THR A 27 -25.64 14.61 -3.68
N GLY A 28 -25.64 15.54 -2.70
CA GLY A 28 -26.75 15.69 -1.72
C GLY A 28 -26.78 14.57 -0.67
N HIS A 29 -25.72 13.81 -0.55
CA HIS A 29 -25.54 12.80 0.50
C HIS A 29 -24.80 13.38 1.70
N ALA A 30 -25.00 12.75 2.86
CA ALA A 30 -24.31 13.07 4.09
C ALA A 30 -23.82 11.77 4.77
N VAL A 31 -22.84 11.92 5.66
CA VAL A 31 -22.28 10.82 6.45
C VAL A 31 -22.33 11.19 7.93
N LEU A 32 -22.95 10.34 8.74
CA LEU A 32 -22.98 10.49 10.19
C LEU A 32 -21.91 9.60 10.81
N VAL A 33 -20.98 10.21 11.52
CA VAL A 33 -19.86 9.53 12.19
C VAL A 33 -19.99 9.68 13.70
N ASP A 34 -19.79 8.62 14.45
CA ASP A 34 -19.64 8.63 15.90
C ASP A 34 -18.72 7.49 16.34
N ASP A 35 -17.92 7.75 17.36
CA ASP A 35 -17.01 6.78 17.99
C ASP A 35 -16.19 5.95 17.00
N GLY A 36 -15.60 6.62 16.02
CA GLY A 36 -14.75 5.99 14.99
C GLY A 36 -15.49 5.23 13.91
N ARG A 37 -16.84 5.20 13.93
CA ARG A 37 -17.65 4.44 12.97
C ARG A 37 -18.60 5.31 12.19
N ILE A 38 -18.93 4.88 11.00
CA ILE A 38 -19.99 5.44 10.18
C ILE A 38 -21.32 4.86 10.66
N LEU A 39 -22.17 5.68 11.26
CA LEU A 39 -23.49 5.25 11.72
C LEU A 39 -24.51 5.22 10.59
N ALA A 40 -24.43 6.21 9.68
CA ALA A 40 -25.35 6.31 8.55
C ALA A 40 -24.68 7.03 7.38
N VAL A 41 -25.10 6.67 6.17
CA VAL A 41 -24.77 7.35 4.93
C VAL A 41 -25.98 7.31 4.00
N GLY A 42 -26.21 8.37 3.24
CA GLY A 42 -27.34 8.46 2.30
C GLY A 42 -27.77 9.89 2.04
N PRO A 43 -28.97 10.09 1.46
CA PRO A 43 -29.52 11.41 1.22
C PRO A 43 -29.54 12.25 2.51
N PHE A 44 -29.09 13.50 2.40
CA PHE A 44 -28.94 14.40 3.56
C PHE A 44 -30.19 14.45 4.47
N PRO A 45 -31.45 14.57 3.97
CA PRO A 45 -32.60 14.63 4.87
C PRO A 45 -32.80 13.38 5.74
N GLU A 46 -32.45 12.20 5.21
CA GLU A 46 -32.61 10.94 5.92
C GLU A 46 -31.53 10.79 7.01
N VAL A 47 -30.28 11.08 6.68
CA VAL A 47 -29.16 11.01 7.63
C VAL A 47 -29.29 12.08 8.71
N ALA A 48 -29.76 13.28 8.36
CA ALA A 48 -30.07 14.35 9.33
C ALA A 48 -31.17 13.96 10.31
N ALA A 49 -32.22 13.27 9.83
CA ALA A 49 -33.27 12.73 10.70
C ALA A 49 -32.76 11.66 11.66
N GLN A 50 -31.86 10.78 11.20
CA GLN A 50 -31.20 9.78 12.05
C GLN A 50 -30.32 10.45 13.12
N ALA A 51 -29.54 11.47 12.74
CA ALA A 51 -28.73 12.25 13.68
C ALA A 51 -29.62 12.89 14.78
N GLN A 52 -30.78 13.43 14.42
CA GLN A 52 -31.72 13.97 15.37
C GLN A 52 -32.34 12.91 16.29
N SER A 53 -32.59 11.71 15.78
CA SER A 53 -33.16 10.61 16.58
C SER A 53 -32.20 10.08 17.64
N LEU A 54 -30.90 10.09 17.38
CA LEU A 54 -29.89 9.75 18.37
C LEU A 54 -29.91 10.68 19.58
N LEU A 55 -30.09 11.98 19.35
CA LEU A 55 -30.30 12.97 20.44
C LEU A 55 -31.51 12.64 21.31
N THR A 56 -32.62 12.32 20.66
CA THR A 56 -33.85 12.04 21.38
C THR A 56 -33.74 10.78 22.24
N ALA A 57 -33.07 9.73 21.73
CA ALA A 57 -32.83 8.50 22.44
C ALA A 57 -31.84 8.69 23.63
N ALA A 58 -30.77 9.46 23.42
CA ALA A 58 -29.78 9.76 24.46
C ALA A 58 -30.40 10.63 25.59
N ASN A 59 -31.24 11.62 25.24
CA ASN A 59 -31.96 12.43 26.22
C ASN A 59 -33.01 11.61 27.00
N ALA A 60 -33.64 10.60 26.38
CA ALA A 60 -34.57 9.69 27.05
C ALA A 60 -33.88 8.70 27.99
N ALA A 61 -32.64 8.33 27.71
CA ALA A 61 -31.83 7.42 28.52
C ALA A 61 -31.07 8.13 29.67
N ALA A 62 -31.03 9.46 29.69
CA ALA A 62 -30.39 10.22 30.76
C ALA A 62 -31.04 9.91 32.12
N PRO A 63 -30.30 9.57 33.17
CA PRO A 63 -30.89 9.25 34.48
C PRO A 63 -31.63 10.46 35.01
N LYS A 64 -32.91 10.26 35.42
CA LYS A 64 -33.67 11.29 36.09
C LYS A 64 -32.96 11.67 37.40
N PRO A 65 -32.84 12.97 37.72
CA PRO A 65 -32.21 13.40 38.97
C PRO A 65 -32.91 12.71 40.16
N GLY A 66 -32.21 11.83 40.86
CA GLY A 66 -32.69 11.15 42.06
C GLY A 66 -32.71 9.62 42.07
N ALA A 67 -32.26 8.91 41.05
CA ALA A 67 -32.17 7.46 41.04
C ALA A 67 -30.82 7.00 41.66
N THR A 68 -30.88 6.26 42.79
CA THR A 68 -29.75 5.62 43.45
C THR A 68 -29.27 4.46 42.60
N ALA A 69 -27.94 4.41 42.32
CA ALA A 69 -27.29 3.36 41.59
C ALA A 69 -27.37 2.03 42.36
N ASP A 70 -28.01 1.02 41.77
CA ASP A 70 -27.90 -0.38 42.21
C ASP A 70 -26.99 -1.15 41.27
N ALA A 71 -26.20 -2.06 41.82
CA ALA A 71 -24.99 -2.59 41.23
C ALA A 71 -25.24 -3.71 40.21
N ALA A 72 -24.30 -3.85 39.27
CA ALA A 72 -23.99 -5.02 38.45
C ALA A 72 -24.84 -5.32 37.20
N VAL A 73 -24.74 -4.45 36.18
CA VAL A 73 -24.98 -4.83 34.77
C VAL A 73 -23.78 -4.28 33.95
N PRO A 74 -23.26 -5.02 32.92
CA PRO A 74 -22.16 -4.52 32.08
C PRO A 74 -22.60 -3.18 31.46
N LYS A 75 -21.76 -2.15 31.60
CA LYS A 75 -22.05 -0.79 31.14
C LYS A 75 -22.35 -0.77 29.64
N PRO A 76 -23.56 -0.40 29.22
CA PRO A 76 -23.78 0.02 27.87
C PRO A 76 -23.13 1.41 27.67
N VAL A 77 -22.91 1.81 26.44
CA VAL A 77 -22.29 3.06 25.92
C VAL A 77 -22.89 4.39 26.47
N ALA A 78 -23.47 4.38 27.66
CA ALA A 78 -24.35 5.42 28.24
C ALA A 78 -23.67 6.50 29.09
N ASP A 79 -22.33 6.59 29.12
CA ASP A 79 -21.64 7.63 29.92
C ASP A 79 -21.16 8.86 29.09
N ARG A 80 -21.47 8.94 27.80
CA ARG A 80 -21.38 10.20 27.07
C ARG A 80 -22.67 11.00 27.29
N ALA A 81 -22.56 12.15 27.94
CA ALA A 81 -23.65 13.12 27.96
C ALA A 81 -24.15 13.34 26.53
N ALA A 82 -25.48 13.31 26.31
CA ALA A 82 -26.10 13.52 25.02
C ALA A 82 -25.61 14.84 24.40
N THR A 83 -24.59 14.74 23.55
CA THR A 83 -24.02 15.89 22.87
C THR A 83 -24.75 16.05 21.55
N GLU A 84 -25.21 17.27 21.24
CA GLU A 84 -25.83 17.55 19.93
C GLU A 84 -24.88 17.16 18.80
N PRO A 85 -25.37 16.47 17.73
CA PRO A 85 -24.56 16.19 16.56
C PRO A 85 -24.00 17.49 15.97
N VAL A 86 -22.70 17.53 15.78
CA VAL A 86 -22.03 18.65 15.12
C VAL A 86 -22.22 18.51 13.62
N ARG A 87 -22.79 19.53 12.97
CA ARG A 87 -22.87 19.58 11.51
C ARG A 87 -21.63 20.27 10.95
N ILE A 88 -20.99 19.62 9.96
CA ILE A 88 -19.85 20.17 9.23
C ILE A 88 -20.17 20.18 7.73
N ASP A 89 -20.38 21.37 7.18
CA ASP A 89 -20.58 21.56 5.75
C ASP A 89 -19.22 21.63 5.03
N LEU A 90 -19.08 20.85 3.93
CA LEU A 90 -17.87 20.72 3.15
C LEU A 90 -18.15 21.02 1.65
N PRO A 91 -18.54 22.28 1.31
CA PRO A 91 -18.81 22.65 -0.08
C PRO A 91 -17.53 22.56 -0.93
N GLY A 92 -17.66 22.12 -2.19
CA GLY A 92 -16.53 21.89 -3.09
C GLY A 92 -15.62 20.72 -2.68
N ARG A 93 -16.11 19.78 -1.83
CA ARG A 93 -15.33 18.64 -1.35
C ARG A 93 -16.00 17.32 -1.67
N LEU A 94 -15.15 16.37 -2.05
CA LEU A 94 -15.49 14.96 -2.11
C LEU A 94 -15.08 14.29 -0.81
N LEU A 95 -16.01 13.59 -0.17
CA LEU A 95 -15.71 12.66 0.91
C LEU A 95 -15.59 11.26 0.34
N MET A 96 -14.47 10.59 0.58
CA MET A 96 -14.21 9.24 0.09
C MET A 96 -13.55 8.37 1.15
N PRO A 97 -13.58 7.02 1.01
CA PRO A 97 -12.80 6.13 1.85
C PRO A 97 -11.30 6.42 1.72
N GLY A 98 -10.53 6.17 2.78
CA GLY A 98 -9.08 6.11 2.69
C GLY A 98 -8.61 4.92 1.88
N PHE A 99 -7.49 5.09 1.14
CA PHE A 99 -6.87 4.02 0.39
C PHE A 99 -6.17 3.02 1.32
N ILE A 100 -6.00 1.80 0.79
CA ILE A 100 -5.35 0.69 1.50
C ILE A 100 -4.12 0.26 0.70
N ASP A 101 -2.95 0.37 1.33
CA ASP A 101 -1.68 -0.15 0.81
C ASP A 101 -1.52 -1.61 1.24
N THR A 102 -1.65 -2.53 0.31
CA THR A 102 -1.65 -3.97 0.61
C THR A 102 -0.25 -4.58 0.73
N HIS A 103 0.81 -3.78 0.47
CA HIS A 103 2.19 -4.22 0.65
C HIS A 103 3.13 -3.03 0.84
N HIS A 104 3.70 -2.94 2.02
CA HIS A 104 4.57 -1.85 2.43
C HIS A 104 5.72 -2.34 3.33
N HIS A 105 6.75 -1.50 3.47
CA HIS A 105 7.88 -1.70 4.38
C HIS A 105 8.16 -0.40 5.15
N LEU A 106 7.51 -0.22 6.30
CA LEU A 106 7.60 1.03 7.08
C LEU A 106 9.02 1.38 7.50
N THR A 107 9.86 0.39 7.79
CA THR A 107 11.23 0.60 8.26
C THR A 107 12.23 0.89 7.15
N GLN A 108 11.87 0.71 5.87
CA GLN A 108 12.78 0.92 4.74
C GLN A 108 12.85 2.36 4.24
N THR A 109 12.06 3.28 4.80
CA THR A 109 11.91 4.64 4.29
C THR A 109 13.23 5.42 4.18
N PHE A 110 14.23 5.16 5.03
CA PHE A 110 15.53 5.83 4.98
C PHE A 110 16.34 5.49 3.73
N GLY A 111 16.16 4.28 3.21
CA GLY A 111 16.90 3.77 2.05
C GLY A 111 16.20 3.95 0.72
N LYS A 112 14.95 4.44 0.68
CA LYS A 112 14.13 4.43 -0.56
C LYS A 112 14.78 5.13 -1.75
N SER A 113 15.57 6.19 -1.54
CA SER A 113 16.27 6.89 -2.62
C SER A 113 17.63 6.27 -2.97
N LEU A 114 18.16 5.34 -2.17
CA LEU A 114 19.43 4.68 -2.42
C LEU A 114 19.33 3.55 -3.45
N VAL A 115 18.13 3.07 -3.73
CA VAL A 115 17.89 1.90 -4.58
C VAL A 115 17.53 2.24 -6.02
N PHE A 116 17.34 3.50 -6.36
CA PHE A 116 17.05 3.89 -7.72
C PHE A 116 18.26 3.66 -8.64
N GLY A 117 18.04 2.93 -9.74
CA GLY A 117 19.07 2.54 -10.68
C GLY A 117 19.93 1.34 -10.24
N GLU A 118 19.71 0.81 -9.04
CA GLU A 118 20.44 -0.37 -8.58
C GLU A 118 19.88 -1.65 -9.27
N PRO A 119 20.74 -2.57 -9.70
CA PRO A 119 20.31 -3.84 -10.25
C PRO A 119 19.65 -4.71 -9.18
N SER A 120 19.08 -5.83 -9.60
CA SER A 120 18.46 -6.83 -8.73
C SER A 120 19.29 -7.16 -7.48
N GLU A 121 18.67 -7.79 -6.46
CA GLU A 121 19.32 -8.14 -5.19
C GLU A 121 19.59 -6.94 -4.24
N ILE A 122 18.87 -5.82 -4.43
CA ILE A 122 18.92 -4.67 -3.50
C ILE A 122 18.56 -5.06 -2.07
N PHE A 123 17.77 -6.12 -1.93
CA PHE A 123 17.38 -6.68 -0.65
C PHE A 123 18.61 -7.01 0.23
N GLN A 124 19.58 -7.77 -0.29
CA GLN A 124 20.76 -8.17 0.46
C GLN A 124 21.83 -7.07 0.58
N ARG A 125 21.86 -6.15 -0.40
CA ARG A 125 22.88 -5.11 -0.46
C ARG A 125 22.50 -3.82 0.24
N VAL A 126 21.20 -3.52 0.34
CA VAL A 126 20.71 -2.25 0.90
C VAL A 126 19.76 -2.49 2.07
N TRP A 127 18.67 -3.24 1.88
CA TRP A 127 17.63 -3.33 2.89
C TRP A 127 18.06 -4.10 4.14
N VAL A 128 18.58 -5.31 4.00
CA VAL A 128 19.04 -6.11 5.14
C VAL A 128 20.15 -5.40 5.93
N PRO A 129 21.24 -4.90 5.29
CA PRO A 129 22.27 -4.16 6.02
C PRO A 129 21.75 -2.93 6.77
N MET A 130 20.79 -2.22 6.21
CA MET A 130 20.19 -1.04 6.85
C MET A 130 19.30 -1.43 8.03
N GLU A 131 18.33 -2.33 7.80
CA GLU A 131 17.35 -2.71 8.84
C GLU A 131 18.02 -3.40 10.04
N THR A 132 18.98 -4.29 9.81
CA THR A 132 19.71 -4.96 10.90
C THR A 132 20.57 -4.02 11.75
N ASN A 133 20.86 -2.82 11.24
CA ASN A 133 21.61 -1.77 11.95
C ASN A 133 20.70 -0.72 12.61
N MET A 134 19.38 -0.88 12.56
CA MET A 134 18.43 0.02 13.21
C MET A 134 18.28 -0.30 14.69
N ASP A 135 18.49 0.70 15.53
CA ASP A 135 18.12 0.70 16.94
C ASP A 135 16.65 1.14 17.14
N ALA A 136 16.19 1.16 18.38
CA ALA A 136 14.82 1.52 18.72
C ALA A 136 14.46 2.97 18.27
N GLU A 137 15.42 3.92 18.37
CA GLU A 137 15.20 5.28 17.87
C GLU A 137 15.04 5.30 16.34
N ALA A 138 15.84 4.53 15.63
CA ALA A 138 15.77 4.44 14.18
C ALA A 138 14.44 3.82 13.71
N ILE A 139 13.95 2.80 14.42
CA ILE A 139 12.63 2.19 14.14
C ILE A 139 11.51 3.20 14.39
N ASP A 140 11.52 3.93 15.52
CA ASP A 140 10.54 4.99 15.81
C ASP A 140 10.50 6.02 14.67
N VAL A 141 11.66 6.56 14.32
CA VAL A 141 11.75 7.65 13.34
C VAL A 141 11.41 7.16 11.93
N ALA A 142 11.87 5.98 11.52
CA ALA A 142 11.57 5.43 10.20
C ALA A 142 10.08 5.12 10.06
N THR A 143 9.50 4.44 11.04
CA THR A 143 8.08 4.10 11.04
C THR A 143 7.21 5.35 11.03
N ARG A 144 7.50 6.35 11.86
CA ARG A 144 6.74 7.60 11.92
C ARG A 144 6.82 8.38 10.60
N LEU A 145 8.00 8.43 9.97
CA LEU A 145 8.19 9.09 8.69
C LEU A 145 7.40 8.41 7.57
N ALA A 146 7.45 7.07 7.51
CA ALA A 146 6.71 6.28 6.53
C ALA A 146 5.19 6.36 6.77
N ALA A 147 4.75 6.24 8.01
CA ALA A 147 3.34 6.36 8.39
C ALA A 147 2.76 7.73 8.01
N TRP A 148 3.51 8.81 8.28
CA TRP A 148 3.09 10.14 7.88
C TRP A 148 3.07 10.30 6.35
N GLU A 149 4.07 9.78 5.63
CA GLU A 149 4.06 9.80 4.16
C GLU A 149 2.85 9.03 3.60
N SER A 150 2.50 7.88 4.18
CA SER A 150 1.34 7.07 3.79
C SER A 150 0.02 7.82 3.99
N LEU A 151 -0.21 8.37 5.18
CA LEU A 151 -1.38 9.22 5.44
C LEU A 151 -1.45 10.41 4.48
N ARG A 152 -0.33 11.09 4.26
CA ARG A 152 -0.24 12.22 3.32
C ARG A 152 -0.51 11.82 1.88
N GLY A 153 -0.22 10.58 1.53
CA GLY A 153 -0.51 9.98 0.23
C GLY A 153 -1.94 9.46 0.05
N GLY A 154 -2.77 9.57 1.10
CA GLY A 154 -4.16 9.12 1.09
C GLY A 154 -4.38 7.70 1.60
N PHE A 155 -3.34 6.99 2.04
CA PHE A 155 -3.50 5.68 2.66
C PHE A 155 -3.85 5.83 4.14
N THR A 156 -4.99 5.31 4.53
CA THR A 156 -5.41 5.22 5.93
C THR A 156 -5.03 3.88 6.57
N THR A 157 -4.75 2.89 5.74
CA THR A 157 -4.29 1.56 6.12
C THR A 157 -3.08 1.15 5.30
N VAL A 158 -2.08 0.55 5.96
CA VAL A 158 -0.94 -0.10 5.30
C VAL A 158 -0.78 -1.53 5.78
N THR A 159 -0.27 -2.39 4.91
CA THR A 159 0.11 -3.77 5.26
C THR A 159 1.63 -3.85 5.26
N ASP A 160 2.20 -3.85 6.45
CA ASP A 160 3.65 -3.91 6.66
C ASP A 160 4.14 -5.36 6.66
N ALA A 161 5.16 -5.65 5.86
CA ALA A 161 5.72 -7.00 5.74
C ALA A 161 6.72 -7.36 6.86
N GLY A 162 6.80 -6.55 7.91
CA GLY A 162 7.70 -6.72 9.04
C GLY A 162 9.10 -6.14 8.83
N THR A 163 9.91 -6.19 9.87
CA THR A 163 11.29 -5.66 9.88
C THR A 163 12.31 -6.75 10.18
N ARG A 164 13.55 -6.53 9.74
CA ARG A 164 14.72 -7.39 10.06
C ARG A 164 15.58 -6.79 11.16
N SER A 165 15.15 -5.69 11.75
CA SER A 165 15.78 -5.16 12.97
C SER A 165 15.65 -6.16 14.12
N ASN A 166 16.60 -6.11 15.06
CA ASN A 166 16.51 -6.84 16.31
C ASN A 166 15.56 -6.18 17.34
N VAL A 167 15.00 -5.01 17.01
CA VAL A 167 13.98 -4.34 17.81
C VAL A 167 12.66 -5.11 17.68
N GLU A 168 11.94 -5.27 18.77
CA GLU A 168 10.63 -5.93 18.73
C GLU A 168 9.66 -5.22 17.79
N VAL A 169 8.88 -6.00 17.05
CA VAL A 169 7.91 -5.48 16.08
C VAL A 169 6.80 -4.63 16.71
N SER A 170 6.58 -4.77 18.03
CA SER A 170 5.67 -3.90 18.81
C SER A 170 6.07 -2.43 18.75
N ALA A 171 7.35 -2.11 18.59
CA ALA A 171 7.79 -0.72 18.40
C ALA A 171 7.17 -0.08 17.15
N ILE A 172 6.95 -0.87 16.09
CA ILE A 172 6.23 -0.41 14.89
C ILE A 172 4.76 -0.14 15.22
N SER A 173 4.12 -1.05 15.97
CA SER A 173 2.70 -0.89 16.35
C SER A 173 2.46 0.32 17.23
N ASP A 174 3.35 0.60 18.17
CA ASP A 174 3.25 1.75 19.06
C ASP A 174 3.29 3.06 18.25
N VAL A 175 4.22 3.15 17.31
CA VAL A 175 4.36 4.33 16.44
C VAL A 175 3.18 4.49 15.48
N THR A 176 2.73 3.41 14.82
CA THR A 176 1.58 3.49 13.90
C THR A 176 0.30 3.88 14.63
N THR A 177 0.12 3.40 15.87
CA THR A 177 -1.00 3.78 16.73
C THR A 177 -0.93 5.25 17.14
N ASP A 178 0.24 5.73 17.52
CA ASP A 178 0.45 7.13 17.93
C ASP A 178 0.24 8.11 16.74
N VAL A 179 0.78 7.79 15.58
CA VAL A 179 0.52 8.54 14.34
C VAL A 179 -0.93 8.44 13.90
N GLY A 180 -1.59 7.35 14.26
CA GLY A 180 -2.98 7.04 13.90
C GLY A 180 -3.14 6.47 12.50
N LEU A 181 -2.16 5.70 12.04
CA LEU A 181 -2.24 4.90 10.81
C LEU A 181 -2.72 3.49 11.16
N ARG A 182 -3.75 2.99 10.49
CA ARG A 182 -4.14 1.57 10.61
C ARG A 182 -3.07 0.71 9.96
N CYS A 183 -2.66 -0.37 10.63
CA CYS A 183 -1.56 -1.21 10.18
C CYS A 183 -1.91 -2.69 10.27
N VAL A 184 -1.84 -3.41 9.15
CA VAL A 184 -1.79 -4.88 9.13
C VAL A 184 -0.33 -5.27 9.26
N LEU A 185 0.12 -5.57 10.49
CA LEU A 185 1.52 -5.69 10.87
C LEU A 185 2.00 -7.13 10.79
N GLY A 186 3.00 -7.38 9.94
CA GLY A 186 3.64 -8.67 9.80
C GLY A 186 4.76 -8.90 10.80
N VAL A 187 4.85 -10.13 11.34
CA VAL A 187 6.07 -10.64 11.95
C VAL A 187 6.78 -11.58 11.00
N ILE A 188 8.08 -11.40 10.82
CA ILE A 188 8.87 -12.23 9.90
C ILE A 188 9.15 -13.60 10.52
N CYS A 189 8.70 -14.66 9.85
CA CYS A 189 8.74 -16.06 10.27
C CYS A 189 9.75 -16.89 9.42
N ASN A 190 10.90 -16.30 9.08
CA ASN A 190 11.95 -17.01 8.37
C ASN A 190 12.70 -17.93 9.35
N ASP A 191 13.01 -19.18 8.96
CA ASP A 191 13.85 -20.10 9.73
C ASP A 191 15.20 -20.41 9.03
N LEU A 192 15.38 -19.87 7.80
CA LEU A 192 16.62 -20.00 7.03
C LEU A 192 17.21 -18.63 6.71
N GLY A 193 18.55 -18.56 6.71
CA GLY A 193 19.33 -17.42 6.25
C GLY A 193 20.51 -17.89 5.42
N GLY A 194 20.63 -17.44 4.16
CA GLY A 194 21.69 -17.89 3.25
C GLY A 194 21.70 -19.42 3.01
N GLY A 195 20.54 -20.08 3.10
CA GLY A 195 20.43 -21.53 2.96
C GLY A 195 20.77 -22.33 4.23
N VAL A 196 21.11 -21.66 5.32
CA VAL A 196 21.43 -22.27 6.62
C VAL A 196 20.30 -22.01 7.60
N ARG A 197 19.98 -22.99 8.45
CA ARG A 197 18.97 -22.82 9.51
C ARG A 197 19.46 -21.81 10.55
N THR A 198 18.67 -20.76 10.77
CA THR A 198 18.94 -19.69 11.76
C THR A 198 18.08 -19.82 13.00
N SER A 199 16.92 -20.49 12.90
CA SER A 199 15.97 -20.73 13.99
C SER A 199 15.32 -22.10 13.81
N THR A 200 14.83 -22.68 14.90
CA THR A 200 13.99 -23.87 14.84
C THR A 200 12.56 -23.49 14.44
N VAL A 201 11.83 -24.40 13.83
CA VAL A 201 10.40 -24.20 13.50
C VAL A 201 9.57 -23.89 14.76
N ALA A 202 9.91 -24.54 15.88
CA ALA A 202 9.21 -24.29 17.16
C ALA A 202 9.41 -22.86 17.66
N GLU A 203 10.63 -22.30 17.56
CA GLU A 203 10.89 -20.90 17.93
C GLU A 203 10.14 -19.93 17.02
N VAL A 204 10.12 -20.18 15.72
CA VAL A 204 9.40 -19.34 14.75
C VAL A 204 7.89 -19.37 15.01
N VAL A 205 7.32 -20.57 15.26
CA VAL A 205 5.89 -20.71 15.59
C VAL A 205 5.56 -20.01 16.91
N ALA A 206 6.37 -20.18 17.96
CA ALA A 206 6.14 -19.51 19.25
C ALA A 206 6.18 -17.98 19.13
N ALA A 207 7.09 -17.43 18.31
CA ALA A 207 7.15 -16.00 18.04
C ALA A 207 5.91 -15.51 17.28
N ALA A 208 5.43 -16.30 16.30
CA ALA A 208 4.21 -16.01 15.56
C ALA A 208 2.95 -16.02 16.47
N GLU A 209 2.79 -17.05 17.31
CA GLU A 209 1.68 -17.15 18.27
C GLU A 209 1.70 -15.98 19.27
N HIS A 210 2.88 -15.60 19.77
CA HIS A 210 3.03 -14.43 20.64
C HIS A 210 2.62 -13.14 19.92
N HIS A 211 3.02 -12.96 18.65
CA HIS A 211 2.61 -11.80 17.85
C HIS A 211 1.09 -11.75 17.68
N LEU A 212 0.45 -12.85 17.34
CA LEU A 212 -1.00 -12.93 17.13
C LEU A 212 -1.82 -12.59 18.39
N SER A 213 -1.28 -12.84 19.58
CA SER A 213 -2.00 -12.65 20.86
C SER A 213 -1.99 -11.21 21.40
N ARG A 214 -1.35 -10.25 20.69
CA ARG A 214 -1.04 -8.92 21.27
C ARG A 214 -2.18 -7.90 21.16
N TRP A 215 -3.02 -7.98 20.13
CA TRP A 215 -3.98 -6.91 19.80
C TRP A 215 -5.42 -7.42 19.85
N ASP A 216 -6.31 -6.53 20.25
CA ASP A 216 -7.74 -6.79 20.21
C ASP A 216 -8.37 -6.33 18.87
N ALA A 217 -9.64 -6.67 18.65
CA ALA A 217 -10.36 -6.38 17.42
C ALA A 217 -10.63 -4.88 17.18
N GLU A 218 -10.56 -4.04 18.23
CA GLU A 218 -10.76 -2.60 18.12
C GLU A 218 -9.45 -1.83 17.92
N SER A 219 -8.29 -2.51 17.98
CA SER A 219 -6.98 -1.92 17.72
C SER A 219 -6.86 -1.36 16.30
N LEU A 220 -6.04 -0.32 16.13
CA LEU A 220 -5.59 0.11 14.81
C LEU A 220 -4.61 -0.88 14.18
N VAL A 221 -4.01 -1.75 14.99
CA VAL A 221 -3.05 -2.76 14.52
C VAL A 221 -3.74 -4.12 14.43
N HIS A 222 -3.64 -4.72 13.26
CA HIS A 222 -4.14 -6.05 12.95
C HIS A 222 -2.95 -6.96 12.67
N PRO A 223 -2.80 -8.11 13.35
CA PRO A 223 -1.65 -8.98 13.13
C PRO A 223 -1.70 -9.68 11.77
N SER A 224 -0.53 -9.96 11.22
CA SER A 224 -0.34 -10.88 10.11
C SER A 224 0.97 -11.63 10.27
N LEU A 225 1.14 -12.74 9.56
CA LEU A 225 2.37 -13.52 9.54
C LEU A 225 3.07 -13.34 8.18
N ALA A 226 4.39 -13.24 8.19
CA ALA A 226 5.15 -13.01 6.96
C ALA A 226 6.32 -13.99 6.83
N VAL A 227 6.51 -14.54 5.64
CA VAL A 227 7.78 -15.12 5.21
C VAL A 227 8.31 -14.24 4.10
N SER A 228 9.54 -13.73 4.25
CA SER A 228 10.07 -12.72 3.32
C SER A 228 9.99 -13.17 1.86
N ILE A 229 10.53 -14.36 1.57
CA ILE A 229 10.39 -15.08 0.29
C ILE A 229 10.33 -16.58 0.63
N PRO A 230 9.66 -17.43 -0.15
CA PRO A 230 9.58 -18.87 0.16
C PRO A 230 10.93 -19.55 0.38
N GLU A 231 11.99 -19.08 -0.27
CA GLU A 231 13.33 -19.67 -0.23
C GLU A 231 14.07 -19.48 1.09
N VAL A 232 13.61 -18.56 1.95
CA VAL A 232 14.20 -18.35 3.29
C VAL A 232 13.40 -19.01 4.41
N ALA A 233 12.54 -19.95 4.05
CA ALA A 233 11.83 -20.81 4.99
C ALA A 233 11.90 -22.27 4.55
N SER A 234 12.04 -23.18 5.52
CA SER A 234 11.94 -24.62 5.28
C SER A 234 10.50 -25.01 4.93
N ASP A 235 10.32 -26.17 4.31
CA ASP A 235 8.98 -26.72 4.01
C ASP A 235 8.14 -26.85 5.29
N GLU A 236 8.78 -27.27 6.38
CA GLU A 236 8.17 -27.38 7.69
C GLU A 236 7.67 -26.04 8.24
N ALA A 237 8.53 -24.99 8.16
CA ALA A 237 8.16 -23.64 8.61
C ALA A 237 7.04 -23.06 7.75
N LEU A 238 7.13 -23.14 6.43
CA LEU A 238 6.07 -22.69 5.51
C LEU A 238 4.73 -23.35 5.84
N ALA A 239 4.70 -24.68 5.98
CA ALA A 239 3.47 -25.43 6.29
C ALA A 239 2.92 -25.07 7.69
N ALA A 240 3.79 -24.85 8.68
CA ALA A 240 3.37 -24.50 10.03
C ALA A 240 2.80 -23.08 10.09
N ILE A 241 3.49 -22.09 9.51
CA ILE A 241 3.10 -20.69 9.56
C ILE A 241 1.85 -20.41 8.73
N THR A 242 1.71 -21.02 7.54
CA THR A 242 0.48 -20.86 6.75
C THR A 242 -0.72 -21.50 7.42
N ARG A 243 -0.55 -22.65 8.07
CA ARG A 243 -1.61 -23.26 8.88
C ARG A 243 -2.00 -22.35 10.05
N LEU A 244 -1.04 -21.79 10.76
CA LEU A 244 -1.29 -20.89 11.89
C LEU A 244 -2.02 -19.62 11.44
N ALA A 245 -1.64 -19.03 10.31
CA ALA A 245 -2.33 -17.88 9.75
C ALA A 245 -3.78 -18.19 9.40
N ARG A 246 -4.02 -19.36 8.79
CA ARG A 246 -5.37 -19.87 8.45
C ARG A 246 -6.22 -20.09 9.70
N GLU A 247 -5.69 -20.75 10.71
CA GLU A 247 -6.37 -21.01 11.98
C GLU A 247 -6.71 -19.72 12.74
N ALA A 248 -5.83 -18.72 12.66
CA ALA A 248 -6.03 -17.40 13.27
C ALA A 248 -6.92 -16.48 12.42
N GLY A 249 -7.19 -16.82 11.14
CA GLY A 249 -7.96 -15.96 10.23
C GLY A 249 -7.25 -14.67 9.86
N VAL A 250 -5.91 -14.67 9.80
CA VAL A 250 -5.08 -13.49 9.50
C VAL A 250 -4.31 -13.66 8.19
N PRO A 251 -3.89 -12.57 7.53
CA PRO A 251 -3.09 -12.67 6.31
C PRO A 251 -1.74 -13.37 6.54
N PHE A 252 -1.36 -14.19 5.56
CA PHE A 252 0.00 -14.72 5.38
C PHE A 252 0.64 -14.00 4.20
N GLN A 253 1.67 -13.19 4.47
CA GLN A 253 2.34 -12.36 3.49
C GLN A 253 3.63 -13.02 2.98
N THR A 254 3.89 -12.96 1.67
CA THR A 254 5.20 -13.33 1.11
C THR A 254 5.43 -12.63 -0.23
N HIS A 255 6.66 -12.23 -0.52
CA HIS A 255 7.05 -11.81 -1.87
C HIS A 255 7.10 -13.05 -2.75
N LEU A 256 6.37 -13.03 -3.86
CA LEU A 256 6.18 -14.21 -4.67
C LEU A 256 6.44 -13.94 -6.15
N ASN A 257 7.35 -14.73 -6.74
CA ASN A 257 7.68 -14.67 -8.17
C ASN A 257 7.96 -13.22 -8.65
N GLU A 258 8.64 -12.41 -7.83
CA GLU A 258 8.84 -10.98 -8.11
C GLU A 258 9.77 -10.74 -9.30
N HIS A 259 10.93 -11.39 -9.31
CA HIS A 259 11.96 -11.23 -10.33
C HIS A 259 12.58 -12.56 -10.72
N ILE A 260 13.22 -12.59 -11.91
CA ILE A 260 13.74 -13.84 -12.50
C ILE A 260 14.72 -14.56 -11.58
N VAL A 261 15.62 -13.82 -10.89
CA VAL A 261 16.61 -14.41 -9.98
C VAL A 261 15.96 -15.19 -8.84
N ALA A 262 14.83 -14.73 -8.29
CA ALA A 262 14.10 -15.45 -7.25
C ALA A 262 13.52 -16.78 -7.81
N VAL A 263 12.95 -16.74 -9.01
CA VAL A 263 12.42 -17.94 -9.67
C VAL A 263 13.53 -18.93 -10.00
N GLU A 264 14.67 -18.46 -10.55
CA GLU A 264 15.82 -19.31 -10.86
C GLU A 264 16.42 -19.94 -9.60
N ARG A 265 16.54 -19.17 -8.52
CA ARG A 265 17.03 -19.68 -7.23
C ARG A 265 16.14 -20.80 -6.70
N SER A 266 14.83 -20.65 -6.75
CA SER A 266 13.87 -21.68 -6.34
C SER A 266 14.00 -22.94 -7.20
N LEU A 267 14.12 -22.79 -8.52
CA LEU A 267 14.31 -23.91 -9.44
C LEU A 267 15.64 -24.64 -9.21
N ILE A 268 16.74 -23.90 -8.95
CA ILE A 268 18.05 -24.50 -8.70
C ILE A 268 18.08 -25.23 -7.36
N SER A 269 17.50 -24.65 -6.31
CA SER A 269 17.55 -25.21 -4.95
C SER A 269 16.51 -26.32 -4.72
N GLY A 270 15.33 -26.21 -5.28
CA GLY A 270 14.19 -27.09 -5.01
C GLY A 270 13.57 -27.79 -6.22
N GLY A 271 14.01 -27.45 -7.44
CA GLY A 271 13.45 -28.04 -8.67
C GLY A 271 12.05 -27.58 -9.04
N GLU A 272 11.50 -26.60 -8.33
CA GLU A 272 10.14 -26.09 -8.52
C GLU A 272 10.09 -24.56 -8.36
N ARG A 273 9.07 -23.94 -8.92
CA ARG A 273 8.87 -22.49 -8.82
C ARG A 273 8.28 -22.12 -7.45
N PRO A 274 8.48 -20.87 -6.96
CA PRO A 274 8.06 -20.49 -5.60
C PRO A 274 6.58 -20.77 -5.31
N LEU A 275 5.66 -20.40 -6.20
CA LEU A 275 4.23 -20.66 -6.01
C LEU A 275 3.90 -22.15 -6.09
N GLU A 276 4.55 -22.92 -6.98
CA GLU A 276 4.35 -24.36 -7.08
C GLU A 276 4.78 -25.07 -5.79
N ARG A 277 5.86 -24.61 -5.15
CA ARG A 277 6.30 -25.09 -3.83
C ARG A 277 5.22 -24.86 -2.76
N LEU A 278 4.66 -23.63 -2.69
CA LEU A 278 3.55 -23.35 -1.77
C LEU A 278 2.34 -24.25 -2.05
N ALA A 279 2.00 -24.49 -3.32
CA ALA A 279 0.91 -25.39 -3.70
C ALA A 279 1.15 -26.81 -3.23
N ARG A 280 2.35 -27.38 -3.45
CA ARG A 280 2.73 -28.72 -2.99
C ARG A 280 2.63 -28.87 -1.48
N LEU A 281 2.98 -27.83 -0.73
CA LEU A 281 2.92 -27.83 0.73
C LEU A 281 1.52 -27.61 1.30
N GLY A 282 0.50 -27.36 0.47
CA GLY A 282 -0.83 -26.96 0.93
C GLY A 282 -0.84 -25.58 1.60
N ALA A 283 0.13 -24.76 1.27
CA ALA A 283 0.33 -23.41 1.81
C ALA A 283 -0.38 -22.31 0.97
N LEU A 284 -1.16 -22.69 -0.01
CA LEU A 284 -2.09 -21.80 -0.71
C LEU A 284 -3.45 -21.82 -0.01
N GLY A 285 -4.06 -20.64 0.12
CA GLY A 285 -5.36 -20.48 0.74
C GLY A 285 -5.84 -19.04 0.69
N PRO A 286 -7.05 -18.74 1.15
CA PRO A 286 -7.61 -17.39 1.15
C PRO A 286 -6.84 -16.41 2.07
N GLU A 287 -6.06 -16.92 3.01
CA GLU A 287 -5.16 -16.14 3.87
C GLU A 287 -3.91 -15.63 3.14
N LEU A 288 -3.52 -16.23 2.00
CA LEU A 288 -2.32 -15.83 1.27
C LEU A 288 -2.49 -14.45 0.64
N LEU A 289 -1.57 -13.56 0.97
CA LEU A 289 -1.34 -12.28 0.29
C LEU A 289 0.02 -12.33 -0.41
N ALA A 290 0.01 -12.59 -1.71
CA ALA A 290 1.19 -12.72 -2.55
C ALA A 290 1.63 -11.34 -3.07
N ALA A 291 2.72 -10.80 -2.53
CA ALA A 291 3.27 -9.54 -3.02
C ALA A 291 3.93 -9.72 -4.39
N HIS A 292 3.72 -8.76 -5.29
CA HIS A 292 4.20 -8.67 -6.67
C HIS A 292 3.54 -9.62 -7.65
N ALA A 293 3.76 -10.94 -7.54
CA ALA A 293 3.19 -11.95 -8.44
C ALA A 293 3.46 -11.67 -9.95
N THR A 294 4.62 -11.08 -10.27
CA THR A 294 4.95 -10.56 -11.60
C THR A 294 5.21 -11.65 -12.64
N LEU A 295 5.89 -12.74 -12.23
CA LEU A 295 6.35 -13.81 -13.11
C LEU A 295 5.54 -15.10 -12.95
N LEU A 296 4.22 -14.99 -12.72
CA LEU A 296 3.34 -16.15 -12.67
C LEU A 296 3.09 -16.73 -14.07
N THR A 297 3.22 -18.04 -14.18
CA THR A 297 2.78 -18.78 -15.35
C THR A 297 1.25 -18.93 -15.37
N PRO A 298 0.61 -19.23 -16.52
CA PRO A 298 -0.84 -19.51 -16.55
C PRO A 298 -1.28 -20.63 -15.62
N ARG A 299 -0.41 -21.60 -15.33
CA ARG A 299 -0.68 -22.67 -14.36
C ARG A 299 -0.68 -22.11 -12.94
N GLU A 300 0.30 -21.30 -12.58
CA GLU A 300 0.40 -20.67 -11.26
C GLU A 300 -0.76 -19.71 -11.00
N ILE A 301 -1.20 -18.93 -12.01
CA ILE A 301 -2.38 -18.08 -11.90
C ILE A 301 -3.64 -18.90 -11.57
N ARG A 302 -3.83 -20.05 -12.22
CA ARG A 302 -4.95 -20.95 -11.90
C ARG A 302 -4.86 -21.50 -10.47
N LEU A 303 -3.68 -21.96 -10.05
CA LEU A 303 -3.47 -22.46 -8.69
C LEU A 303 -3.80 -21.39 -7.64
N LEU A 304 -3.33 -20.17 -7.84
CA LEU A 304 -3.58 -19.06 -6.92
C LEU A 304 -5.06 -18.68 -6.90
N ARG A 305 -5.70 -18.55 -8.08
CA ARG A 305 -7.14 -18.29 -8.19
C ARG A 305 -7.97 -19.35 -7.45
N ASP A 306 -7.69 -20.62 -7.72
CA ASP A 306 -8.48 -21.74 -7.18
C ASP A 306 -8.29 -21.91 -5.66
N SER A 307 -7.19 -21.39 -5.11
CA SER A 307 -6.95 -21.33 -3.67
C SER A 307 -7.68 -20.20 -2.95
N GLY A 308 -8.15 -19.18 -3.68
CA GLY A 308 -8.73 -17.96 -3.12
C GLY A 308 -7.72 -16.96 -2.56
N GLY A 309 -6.42 -17.16 -2.81
CA GLY A 309 -5.37 -16.22 -2.40
C GLY A 309 -5.49 -14.87 -3.10
N ALA A 310 -4.98 -13.83 -2.44
CA ALA A 310 -4.94 -12.47 -2.96
C ALA A 310 -3.54 -12.10 -3.49
N ILE A 311 -3.47 -11.12 -4.39
CA ILE A 311 -2.22 -10.47 -4.77
C ILE A 311 -2.17 -9.04 -4.28
N ALA A 312 -0.98 -8.59 -3.85
CA ALA A 312 -0.65 -7.19 -3.72
C ALA A 312 0.07 -6.76 -5.01
N TYR A 313 -0.64 -6.05 -5.88
CA TYR A 313 -0.11 -5.57 -7.14
C TYR A 313 0.70 -4.29 -6.92
N ASN A 314 2.00 -4.32 -7.24
CA ASN A 314 2.96 -3.27 -6.94
C ASN A 314 3.53 -2.62 -8.22
N PRO A 315 2.73 -1.91 -9.04
CA PRO A 315 3.15 -1.44 -10.35
C PRO A 315 4.29 -0.43 -10.32
N VAL A 316 4.30 0.46 -9.32
CA VAL A 316 5.36 1.47 -9.17
C VAL A 316 6.70 0.80 -8.87
N ALA A 317 6.73 -0.14 -7.92
CA ALA A 317 7.94 -0.87 -7.56
C ALA A 317 8.47 -1.70 -8.73
N SER A 318 7.60 -2.43 -9.43
CA SER A 318 7.97 -3.22 -10.61
C SER A 318 8.56 -2.35 -11.72
N SER A 319 7.99 -1.17 -11.93
CA SER A 319 8.42 -0.24 -12.99
C SER A 319 9.83 0.32 -12.72
N TRP A 320 10.12 0.84 -11.53
CA TRP A 320 11.44 1.40 -11.26
C TRP A 320 12.54 0.34 -11.04
N LYS A 321 12.19 -0.87 -10.59
CA LYS A 321 13.12 -2.00 -10.50
C LYS A 321 13.44 -2.59 -11.88
N GLY A 322 12.66 -2.28 -12.92
CA GLY A 322 12.77 -2.92 -14.23
C GLY A 322 12.33 -4.39 -14.20
N ASN A 323 11.47 -4.77 -13.27
CA ASN A 323 10.88 -6.10 -13.20
C ASN A 323 9.75 -6.25 -14.22
N ALA A 324 9.27 -7.48 -14.39
CA ALA A 324 8.06 -7.74 -15.18
C ALA A 324 6.83 -7.08 -14.54
N VAL A 325 5.81 -6.81 -15.34
CA VAL A 325 4.51 -6.34 -14.86
C VAL A 325 3.63 -7.55 -14.58
N ALA A 326 3.09 -7.64 -13.36
CA ALA A 326 2.11 -8.67 -13.05
C ALA A 326 0.90 -8.53 -13.98
N PRO A 327 0.34 -9.62 -14.54
CA PRO A 327 -0.85 -9.56 -15.42
C PRO A 327 -2.12 -9.34 -14.60
N ALA A 328 -2.15 -8.23 -13.84
CA ALA A 328 -3.18 -7.97 -12.84
C ALA A 328 -4.58 -7.77 -13.45
N LEU A 329 -4.67 -7.19 -14.66
CA LEU A 329 -5.95 -7.07 -15.35
C LEU A 329 -6.52 -8.45 -15.71
N LEU A 330 -5.68 -9.35 -16.25
CA LEU A 330 -6.09 -10.73 -16.54
C LEU A 330 -6.51 -11.47 -15.26
N MET A 331 -5.80 -11.27 -14.17
CA MET A 331 -6.16 -11.87 -12.87
C MET A 331 -7.49 -11.31 -12.35
N HIS A 332 -7.74 -10.02 -12.52
CA HIS A 332 -9.01 -9.38 -12.19
C HIS A 332 -10.17 -9.97 -12.99
N GLU A 333 -10.01 -10.14 -14.30
CA GLU A 333 -11.01 -10.77 -15.18
C GLU A 333 -11.29 -12.24 -14.79
N PHE A 334 -10.34 -12.91 -14.16
CA PHE A 334 -10.53 -14.26 -13.60
C PHE A 334 -11.16 -14.24 -12.19
N GLY A 335 -11.58 -13.08 -11.70
CA GLY A 335 -12.21 -12.93 -10.38
C GLY A 335 -11.25 -13.14 -9.21
N MET A 336 -9.95 -12.91 -9.41
CA MET A 336 -8.97 -13.02 -8.33
C MET A 336 -9.05 -11.81 -7.41
N ARG A 337 -8.73 -12.02 -6.15
CA ARG A 337 -8.62 -10.98 -5.13
C ARG A 337 -7.35 -10.17 -5.35
N ILE A 338 -7.48 -8.86 -5.47
CA ILE A 338 -6.37 -7.95 -5.78
C ILE A 338 -6.45 -6.72 -4.88
N GLY A 339 -5.32 -6.34 -4.29
CA GLY A 339 -5.11 -5.03 -3.72
C GLY A 339 -3.91 -4.34 -4.37
N LEU A 340 -3.78 -3.04 -4.19
CA LEU A 340 -2.65 -2.26 -4.68
C LEU A 340 -1.63 -2.03 -3.57
N GLY A 341 -0.33 -2.14 -3.87
CA GLY A 341 0.75 -1.95 -2.92
C GLY A 341 1.84 -1.02 -3.43
N THR A 342 2.50 -0.30 -2.52
CA THR A 342 3.60 0.63 -2.84
C THR A 342 4.98 0.00 -2.72
N ASP A 343 5.13 -1.07 -1.96
CA ASP A 343 6.42 -1.71 -1.64
C ASP A 343 7.42 -0.72 -0.96
N GLY A 344 6.91 0.24 -0.18
CA GLY A 344 7.75 1.23 0.51
C GLY A 344 8.48 2.21 -0.41
N THR A 345 8.13 2.29 -1.69
CA THR A 345 8.84 3.16 -2.65
C THR A 345 8.36 4.60 -2.60
N ARG A 346 7.08 4.82 -2.75
CA ARG A 346 6.43 6.11 -2.71
C ARG A 346 4.98 5.94 -2.30
N SER A 347 4.64 6.42 -1.12
CA SER A 347 3.27 6.40 -0.61
C SER A 347 2.47 7.58 -1.19
N ASP A 348 1.83 7.33 -2.35
CA ASP A 348 0.97 8.29 -3.05
C ASP A 348 -0.08 7.48 -3.83
N ALA A 349 -1.29 7.42 -3.30
CA ALA A 349 -2.34 6.55 -3.82
C ALA A 349 -2.77 6.92 -5.23
N PHE A 350 -2.87 8.20 -5.57
CA PHE A 350 -3.28 8.62 -6.91
C PHE A 350 -2.24 8.23 -7.97
N ARG A 351 -0.95 8.37 -7.64
CA ARG A 351 0.11 7.89 -8.54
C ARG A 351 0.17 6.37 -8.62
N LEU A 352 -0.21 5.68 -7.56
CA LEU A 352 -0.31 4.22 -7.58
C LEU A 352 -1.46 3.77 -8.52
N LEU A 353 -2.61 4.44 -8.45
CA LEU A 353 -3.75 4.18 -9.34
C LEU A 353 -3.38 4.40 -10.82
N ASP A 354 -2.79 5.56 -11.13
CA ASP A 354 -2.35 5.89 -12.50
C ASP A 354 -1.30 4.89 -13.01
N ALA A 355 -0.32 4.52 -12.17
CA ALA A 355 0.68 3.50 -12.52
C ALA A 355 0.06 2.12 -12.73
N ALA A 356 -0.92 1.73 -11.91
CA ALA A 356 -1.62 0.46 -12.03
C ALA A 356 -2.35 0.35 -13.38
N GLU A 357 -3.08 1.38 -13.74
CA GLU A 357 -3.79 1.44 -15.01
C GLU A 357 -2.83 1.53 -16.20
N THR A 358 -1.88 2.45 -16.17
CA THR A 358 -0.93 2.68 -17.26
C THR A 358 -0.12 1.42 -17.57
N ALA A 359 0.40 0.72 -16.56
CA ALA A 359 1.16 -0.51 -16.76
C ALA A 359 0.33 -1.60 -17.45
N GLN A 360 -0.92 -1.80 -17.04
CA GLN A 360 -1.79 -2.81 -17.66
C GLN A 360 -2.21 -2.42 -19.08
N ARG A 361 -2.42 -1.13 -19.37
CA ARG A 361 -2.68 -0.66 -20.75
C ARG A 361 -1.48 -0.90 -21.66
N LEU A 362 -0.27 -0.64 -21.19
CA LEU A 362 0.95 -0.85 -21.97
C LEU A 362 1.25 -2.34 -22.23
N THR A 363 0.92 -3.22 -21.27
CA THR A 363 1.27 -4.64 -21.34
C THR A 363 0.15 -5.55 -21.84
N GLY A 364 -1.11 -5.11 -21.82
CA GLY A 364 -2.25 -5.93 -22.23
C GLY A 364 -3.22 -5.17 -23.14
N GLY A 365 -3.65 -3.96 -22.77
CA GLY A 365 -4.65 -3.21 -23.51
C GLY A 365 -4.20 -2.85 -24.93
N MET A 366 -2.91 -2.54 -25.12
CA MET A 366 -2.38 -2.22 -26.46
C MET A 366 -2.31 -3.45 -27.39
N ASP A 367 -2.09 -4.64 -26.84
CA ASP A 367 -2.04 -5.88 -27.63
C ASP A 367 -3.41 -6.23 -28.23
N VAL A 368 -4.50 -5.89 -27.54
CA VAL A 368 -5.88 -6.15 -27.99
C VAL A 368 -6.55 -4.92 -28.61
N ILE A 369 -5.86 -3.76 -28.63
CA ILE A 369 -6.35 -2.48 -29.18
C ILE A 369 -7.69 -2.08 -28.52
N ASP A 370 -7.83 -2.33 -27.23
CA ASP A 370 -9.01 -2.00 -26.45
C ASP A 370 -8.74 -0.81 -25.53
N SER A 371 -9.30 0.34 -25.88
CA SER A 371 -9.16 1.57 -25.09
C SER A 371 -9.94 1.55 -23.77
N SER A 372 -10.87 0.61 -23.61
CA SER A 372 -11.69 0.48 -22.39
C SER A 372 -11.12 -0.49 -21.37
N ALA A 373 -10.13 -1.32 -21.77
CA ALA A 373 -9.57 -2.36 -20.93
C ALA A 373 -9.03 -1.80 -19.61
N GLY A 374 -9.57 -2.30 -18.48
CA GLY A 374 -9.10 -2.01 -17.13
C GLY A 374 -9.24 -0.54 -16.72
N GLY A 375 -10.29 0.16 -17.19
CA GLY A 375 -10.47 1.57 -16.94
C GLY A 375 -11.18 1.91 -15.64
N GLY A 376 -11.05 3.18 -15.22
CA GLY A 376 -11.87 3.84 -14.19
C GLY A 376 -11.96 3.09 -12.86
N TRP A 377 -13.11 2.51 -12.61
CA TRP A 377 -13.42 1.81 -11.37
C TRP A 377 -12.48 0.66 -11.03
N THR A 378 -11.94 -0.07 -11.99
CA THR A 378 -11.12 -1.26 -11.72
C THR A 378 -10.01 -0.98 -10.71
N TRP A 379 -9.19 0.03 -10.95
CA TRP A 379 -8.05 0.32 -10.08
C TRP A 379 -8.46 1.09 -8.82
N LEU A 380 -9.45 1.96 -8.90
CA LEU A 380 -10.03 2.62 -7.73
C LEU A 380 -10.59 1.58 -6.75
N GLU A 381 -11.34 0.62 -7.25
CA GLU A 381 -11.89 -0.49 -6.47
C GLU A 381 -10.78 -1.32 -5.80
N GLN A 382 -9.69 -1.64 -6.54
CA GLN A 382 -8.57 -2.40 -5.99
C GLN A 382 -7.78 -1.60 -4.92
N GLY A 383 -7.75 -0.28 -5.02
CA GLY A 383 -7.16 0.60 -4.01
C GLY A 383 -8.03 0.78 -2.75
N LEU A 384 -9.30 0.43 -2.81
CA LEU A 384 -10.30 0.60 -1.77
C LEU A 384 -10.80 -0.76 -1.25
N ARG A 385 -11.99 -1.22 -1.68
CA ARG A 385 -12.62 -2.47 -1.20
C ARG A 385 -11.80 -3.72 -1.54
N GLY A 386 -11.19 -3.76 -2.72
CA GLY A 386 -10.29 -4.84 -3.10
C GLY A 386 -9.08 -4.93 -2.17
N GLY A 387 -8.52 -3.77 -1.81
CA GLY A 387 -7.46 -3.70 -0.79
C GLY A 387 -7.93 -4.21 0.57
N ALA A 388 -9.12 -3.79 1.03
CA ALA A 388 -9.71 -4.25 2.28
C ALA A 388 -9.93 -5.78 2.28
N ASP A 389 -10.42 -6.31 1.17
CA ASP A 389 -10.62 -7.75 1.00
C ASP A 389 -9.28 -8.50 1.04
N ALA A 390 -8.28 -8.03 0.30
CA ALA A 390 -6.97 -8.68 0.23
C ALA A 390 -6.27 -8.78 1.59
N VAL A 391 -6.52 -7.84 2.50
CA VAL A 391 -5.92 -7.81 3.85
C VAL A 391 -6.84 -8.32 4.97
N GLY A 392 -8.01 -8.89 4.62
CA GLY A 392 -8.93 -9.50 5.58
C GLY A 392 -9.78 -8.51 6.38
N LEU A 393 -9.96 -7.28 5.91
CA LEU A 393 -10.73 -6.22 6.56
C LEU A 393 -11.99 -5.79 5.78
N SER A 394 -12.51 -6.66 4.91
CA SER A 394 -13.76 -6.44 4.16
C SER A 394 -14.91 -5.99 5.07
N GLY A 395 -15.66 -4.99 4.63
CA GLY A 395 -16.80 -4.44 5.36
C GLY A 395 -16.42 -3.60 6.59
N GLN A 396 -15.13 -3.54 6.93
CA GLN A 396 -14.64 -2.69 8.02
C GLN A 396 -14.06 -1.37 7.51
N ILE A 397 -13.34 -1.41 6.38
CA ILE A 397 -12.67 -0.26 5.76
C ILE A 397 -12.81 -0.33 4.24
N GLY A 398 -12.36 0.72 3.53
CA GLY A 398 -12.34 0.77 2.06
C GLY A 398 -13.67 1.17 1.42
N GLU A 399 -14.69 1.44 2.21
CA GLU A 399 -15.99 1.94 1.74
C GLU A 399 -16.66 2.85 2.76
N ILE A 400 -17.54 3.73 2.29
CA ILE A 400 -18.43 4.52 3.14
C ILE A 400 -19.76 3.76 3.25
N SER A 401 -19.88 2.96 4.30
CA SER A 401 -21.08 2.17 4.58
C SER A 401 -21.40 2.18 6.07
N SER A 402 -22.66 1.96 6.44
CA SER A 402 -23.08 1.91 7.84
C SER A 402 -22.38 0.75 8.57
N GLY A 403 -21.77 1.04 9.70
CA GLY A 403 -20.99 0.10 10.53
C GLY A 403 -19.49 0.07 10.22
N ALA A 404 -19.06 0.57 9.06
CA ALA A 404 -17.64 0.65 8.71
C ALA A 404 -16.89 1.66 9.61
N ARG A 405 -15.57 1.52 9.68
CA ARG A 405 -14.69 2.49 10.32
C ARG A 405 -14.71 3.82 9.55
N ALA A 406 -14.65 4.91 10.26
CA ALA A 406 -14.55 6.23 9.64
C ALA A 406 -13.09 6.54 9.27
N ASP A 407 -12.56 5.77 8.31
CA ASP A 407 -11.27 5.98 7.66
C ASP A 407 -11.54 6.71 6.34
N LEU A 408 -11.39 8.05 6.36
CA LEU A 408 -11.95 8.94 5.33
C LEU A 408 -10.92 9.95 4.84
N LEU A 409 -11.06 10.35 3.58
CA LEU A 409 -10.35 11.48 2.96
C LEU A 409 -11.35 12.57 2.59
N VAL A 410 -10.96 13.82 2.84
CA VAL A 410 -11.65 15.01 2.33
C VAL A 410 -10.80 15.60 1.22
N LEU A 411 -11.26 15.51 -0.02
CA LEU A 411 -10.59 16.03 -1.20
C LEU A 411 -11.22 17.34 -1.65
N ASN A 412 -10.41 18.32 -1.98
CA ASN A 412 -10.83 19.52 -2.69
C ASN A 412 -11.06 19.19 -4.17
N ILE A 413 -12.31 19.29 -4.61
CA ILE A 413 -12.70 19.09 -6.02
C ILE A 413 -13.04 20.42 -6.72
N ASP A 414 -12.89 21.54 -6.02
CA ASP A 414 -13.01 22.88 -6.61
C ASP A 414 -11.61 23.35 -7.06
N THR A 415 -11.04 22.58 -8.00
CA THR A 415 -9.70 22.79 -8.56
C THR A 415 -9.72 22.58 -10.06
N PRO A 416 -8.71 23.12 -10.80
CA PRO A 416 -8.66 22.96 -12.26
C PRO A 416 -8.68 21.50 -12.76
N GLU A 417 -8.18 20.55 -11.97
CA GLU A 417 -8.16 19.13 -12.32
C GLU A 417 -9.56 18.51 -12.33
N PHE A 418 -10.49 19.05 -11.53
CA PHE A 418 -11.86 18.56 -11.40
C PHE A 418 -12.91 19.48 -12.05
N VAL A 419 -12.51 20.58 -12.71
CA VAL A 419 -13.44 21.52 -13.33
C VAL A 419 -13.18 21.64 -14.84
N PRO A 420 -14.11 21.16 -15.70
CA PRO A 420 -15.39 20.50 -15.38
C PRO A 420 -15.21 19.03 -14.97
N SER A 421 -16.07 18.52 -14.09
CA SER A 421 -16.09 17.12 -13.67
C SER A 421 -17.22 16.36 -14.37
N TRP A 422 -16.88 15.21 -14.97
CA TRP A 422 -17.81 14.36 -15.72
C TRP A 422 -17.89 12.94 -15.17
N ASP A 423 -16.76 12.41 -14.66
CA ASP A 423 -16.64 11.04 -14.15
C ASP A 423 -15.61 10.99 -13.04
N VAL A 424 -16.08 11.14 -11.81
CA VAL A 424 -15.21 11.20 -10.62
C VAL A 424 -14.28 9.99 -10.48
N PRO A 425 -14.70 8.73 -10.71
CA PRO A 425 -13.78 7.58 -10.70
C PRO A 425 -12.60 7.73 -11.67
N TRP A 426 -12.85 8.15 -12.91
CA TRP A 426 -11.79 8.40 -13.88
C TRP A 426 -10.89 9.57 -13.50
N GLU A 427 -11.47 10.64 -12.98
CA GLU A 427 -10.77 11.83 -12.52
C GLU A 427 -9.85 11.49 -11.34
N LEU A 428 -10.32 10.65 -10.41
CA LEU A 428 -9.50 10.16 -9.29
C LEU A 428 -8.30 9.32 -9.76
N VAL A 429 -8.48 8.49 -10.78
CA VAL A 429 -7.40 7.64 -11.30
C VAL A 429 -6.38 8.45 -12.11
N ARG A 430 -6.86 9.43 -12.91
CA ARG A 430 -6.05 10.08 -13.94
C ARG A 430 -5.63 11.51 -13.64
N LEU A 431 -6.44 12.26 -12.90
CA LEU A 431 -6.26 13.71 -12.75
C LEU A 431 -5.94 14.12 -11.32
N ALA A 432 -6.46 13.38 -10.34
CA ALA A 432 -6.25 13.70 -8.93
C ALA A 432 -4.78 13.52 -8.51
N ASN A 433 -4.40 14.27 -7.49
CA ASN A 433 -3.11 14.16 -6.84
C ASN A 433 -3.25 14.40 -5.33
N ARG A 434 -2.24 14.02 -4.55
CA ARG A 434 -2.28 14.11 -3.09
C ARG A 434 -2.41 15.54 -2.54
N ASP A 435 -2.07 16.56 -3.31
CA ASP A 435 -2.15 17.96 -2.83
C ASP A 435 -3.61 18.43 -2.71
N GLN A 436 -4.57 17.69 -3.29
CA GLN A 436 -6.00 17.91 -3.14
C GLN A 436 -6.58 17.30 -1.86
N ILE A 437 -5.81 16.48 -1.13
CA ILE A 437 -6.23 15.93 0.17
C ILE A 437 -6.11 17.04 1.22
N GLU A 438 -7.24 17.57 1.70
CA GLU A 438 -7.26 18.58 2.74
C GLU A 438 -7.31 18.00 4.15
N ALA A 439 -7.96 16.84 4.32
CA ALA A 439 -8.02 16.16 5.60
C ALA A 439 -7.92 14.64 5.44
N VAL A 440 -7.20 14.00 6.36
CA VAL A 440 -7.12 12.55 6.53
C VAL A 440 -7.66 12.18 7.89
N ILE A 441 -8.67 11.33 7.91
CA ILE A 441 -9.37 10.86 9.10
C ILE A 441 -9.15 9.36 9.21
N VAL A 442 -8.74 8.89 10.38
CA VAL A 442 -8.60 7.45 10.66
C VAL A 442 -9.29 7.16 11.99
N ASP A 443 -10.17 6.17 11.96
CA ASP A 443 -10.98 5.77 13.11
C ASP A 443 -11.74 6.97 13.71
N GLY A 444 -12.31 7.82 12.84
CA GLY A 444 -13.07 9.02 13.21
C GLY A 444 -12.23 10.15 13.80
N LYS A 445 -10.89 10.07 13.78
CA LYS A 445 -10.01 11.12 14.28
C LYS A 445 -9.27 11.79 13.14
N LEU A 446 -9.29 13.12 13.12
CA LEU A 446 -8.48 13.90 12.18
C LEU A 446 -6.99 13.67 12.49
N ARG A 447 -6.24 13.17 11.51
CA ARG A 447 -4.80 12.91 11.64
C ARG A 447 -3.95 13.93 10.92
N LEU A 448 -4.34 14.27 9.69
CA LEU A 448 -3.66 15.31 8.92
C LEU A 448 -4.63 16.39 8.46
N GLU A 449 -4.17 17.62 8.48
CA GLU A 449 -4.79 18.79 7.86
C GLU A 449 -3.81 19.38 6.84
N HIS A 450 -4.20 19.47 5.56
CA HIS A 450 -3.32 19.91 4.45
C HIS A 450 -1.95 19.21 4.44
N GLY A 451 -1.95 17.91 4.69
CA GLY A 451 -0.75 17.07 4.68
C GLY A 451 0.15 17.19 5.91
N TRP A 452 -0.23 17.99 6.93
CA TRP A 452 0.52 18.15 8.18
C TRP A 452 -0.20 17.47 9.35
N PRO A 453 0.55 16.86 10.29
CA PRO A 453 -0.03 16.28 11.50
C PRO A 453 -0.73 17.35 12.34
N VAL A 454 -1.84 16.95 12.99
CA VAL A 454 -2.60 17.87 13.85
C VAL A 454 -2.25 17.74 15.34
N ASP A 455 -1.66 16.60 15.73
CA ASP A 455 -1.41 16.24 17.13
C ASP A 455 0.06 16.38 17.55
N TRP A 456 0.98 16.55 16.58
CA TRP A 456 2.42 16.66 16.86
C TRP A 456 3.14 17.58 15.86
N ASP A 457 4.35 18.07 16.24
CA ASP A 457 5.13 18.98 15.42
C ASP A 457 5.90 18.25 14.31
N GLY A 458 5.29 18.19 13.12
CA GLY A 458 5.89 17.58 11.93
C GLY A 458 7.17 18.27 11.46
N ARG A 459 7.35 19.59 11.71
CA ARG A 459 8.57 20.30 11.30
C ARG A 459 9.76 19.95 12.16
N ALA A 460 9.60 19.96 13.48
CA ALA A 460 10.62 19.52 14.41
C ALA A 460 10.99 18.04 14.18
N PHE A 461 10.00 17.21 13.88
CA PHE A 461 10.22 15.80 13.56
C PHE A 461 11.07 15.61 12.29
N LEU A 462 10.85 16.39 11.22
CA LEU A 462 11.65 16.28 10.00
C LEU A 462 13.13 16.58 10.23
N GLU A 463 13.47 17.52 11.13
CA GLU A 463 14.87 17.79 11.47
C GLU A 463 15.50 16.58 12.18
N ARG A 464 14.79 16.00 13.16
CA ARG A 464 15.23 14.74 13.82
C ARG A 464 15.39 13.60 12.80
N ALA A 465 14.45 13.45 11.87
CA ALA A 465 14.48 12.40 10.87
C ALA A 465 15.68 12.49 9.92
N LYS A 466 16.13 13.71 9.57
CA LYS A 466 17.34 13.93 8.78
C LYS A 466 18.59 13.42 9.49
N ASP A 467 18.72 13.69 10.77
CA ASP A 467 19.90 13.29 11.54
C ASP A 467 19.92 11.77 11.79
N VAL A 468 18.80 11.20 12.21
CA VAL A 468 18.70 9.75 12.46
C VAL A 468 18.88 8.95 11.18
N SER A 469 18.23 9.35 10.08
CA SER A 469 18.37 8.63 8.79
C SER A 469 19.81 8.69 8.27
N ARG A 470 20.49 9.84 8.39
CA ARG A 470 21.90 9.95 8.03
C ARG A 470 22.77 9.03 8.88
N ARG A 471 22.61 9.05 10.20
CA ARG A 471 23.33 8.16 11.13
C ARG A 471 23.17 6.68 10.76
N VAL A 472 21.95 6.25 10.49
CA VAL A 472 21.67 4.84 10.14
C VAL A 472 22.32 4.47 8.81
N VAL A 473 22.13 5.28 7.77
CA VAL A 473 22.65 4.98 6.43
C VAL A 473 24.17 4.98 6.41
N GLU A 474 24.83 5.98 7.02
CA GLU A 474 26.29 6.10 7.05
C GLU A 474 26.97 4.98 7.85
N ASN A 475 26.31 4.45 8.90
CA ASN A 475 26.83 3.38 9.72
C ASN A 475 26.43 1.97 9.24
N SER A 476 25.60 1.86 8.21
CA SER A 476 25.18 0.56 7.67
C SER A 476 26.12 0.10 6.55
N PRO A 477 26.48 -1.20 6.46
CA PRO A 477 27.35 -1.73 5.43
C PRO A 477 26.61 -1.89 4.09
N ILE A 478 25.99 -0.80 3.62
CA ILE A 478 25.24 -0.75 2.36
C ILE A 478 26.22 -0.81 1.19
N THR A 479 25.93 -1.69 0.22
CA THR A 479 26.72 -1.82 -1.01
C THR A 479 25.86 -1.41 -2.21
N ARG A 480 26.27 -0.34 -2.90
CA ARG A 480 25.70 0.10 -4.16
C ARG A 480 26.63 -0.29 -5.32
N ILE A 481 26.03 -0.79 -6.39
CA ILE A 481 26.75 -1.21 -7.61
C ILE A 481 26.75 -0.08 -8.62
N ASP A 482 25.58 0.52 -8.86
CA ASP A 482 25.47 1.61 -9.80
C ASP A 482 25.76 2.97 -9.16
N PRO A 483 26.44 3.85 -9.91
CA PRO A 483 26.67 5.22 -9.45
C PRO A 483 25.34 5.96 -9.28
N ASN A 484 25.36 6.97 -8.42
CA ASN A 484 24.23 7.90 -8.29
C ASN A 484 24.02 8.72 -9.58
N ALA A 485 22.91 9.45 -9.64
CA ALA A 485 22.53 10.25 -10.82
C ALA A 485 23.61 11.24 -11.27
N ALA A 486 24.40 11.79 -10.35
CA ALA A 486 25.49 12.70 -10.68
C ALA A 486 26.63 11.99 -11.40
N ASP A 487 27.01 10.78 -10.94
CA ASP A 487 28.05 9.97 -11.57
C ASP A 487 27.59 9.43 -12.93
N HIS A 488 26.33 9.02 -13.07
CA HIS A 488 25.72 8.67 -14.36
C HIS A 488 25.82 9.82 -15.35
N ARG A 489 25.44 11.02 -14.91
CA ARG A 489 25.53 12.23 -15.73
C ARG A 489 26.98 12.56 -16.11
N ALA A 490 27.92 12.49 -15.16
CA ALA A 490 29.32 12.77 -15.41
C ALA A 490 29.90 11.80 -16.44
N ARG A 491 29.61 10.49 -16.34
CA ARG A 491 29.99 9.47 -17.30
C ARG A 491 29.42 9.76 -18.67
N TRP A 492 28.11 9.99 -18.77
CA TRP A 492 27.44 10.31 -20.02
C TRP A 492 28.06 11.53 -20.71
N MET A 493 28.34 12.61 -19.93
CA MET A 493 28.97 13.82 -20.46
C MET A 493 30.41 13.60 -20.93
N SER A 494 31.16 12.70 -20.28
CA SER A 494 32.52 12.35 -20.71
C SER A 494 32.53 11.58 -22.04
N GLU A 495 31.52 10.75 -22.29
CA GLU A 495 31.37 9.95 -23.48
C GLU A 495 30.76 10.71 -24.67
N HIS A 496 29.87 11.65 -24.41
CA HIS A 496 29.06 12.34 -25.43
C HIS A 496 29.32 13.85 -25.51
N GLY A 497 30.17 14.40 -24.67
CA GLY A 497 30.43 15.84 -24.53
C GLY A 497 29.31 16.57 -23.80
N THR A 498 29.55 17.83 -23.46
CA THR A 498 28.52 18.69 -22.84
C THR A 498 27.44 18.97 -23.85
N ALA A 499 26.19 18.60 -23.56
CA ALA A 499 25.07 19.09 -24.36
C ALA A 499 25.09 20.64 -24.34
N PRO A 500 25.01 21.32 -25.49
CA PRO A 500 25.01 22.78 -25.51
C PRO A 500 23.80 23.29 -24.76
N VAL A 501 24.04 23.96 -23.64
CA VAL A 501 23.01 24.73 -22.94
C VAL A 501 22.81 26.01 -23.76
N GLY A 502 21.77 26.02 -24.58
CA GLY A 502 21.31 27.24 -25.25
C GLY A 502 22.16 27.71 -26.45
N GLY A 503 22.37 26.84 -27.42
CA GLY A 503 22.85 27.22 -28.75
C GLY A 503 21.90 26.66 -29.81
N SER A 504 21.46 27.51 -30.73
CA SER A 504 20.68 27.11 -31.90
C SER A 504 21.29 25.88 -32.55
N ALA A 505 20.48 24.83 -32.73
CA ALA A 505 20.88 23.64 -33.46
C ALA A 505 21.44 24.06 -34.82
N GLN A 506 22.76 23.98 -34.99
CA GLN A 506 23.33 23.92 -36.34
C GLN A 506 22.94 22.56 -36.90
N VAL A 507 21.96 22.56 -37.76
CA VAL A 507 21.64 21.43 -38.61
C VAL A 507 22.91 21.16 -39.44
N ASN A 508 23.64 20.11 -39.08
CA ASN A 508 24.70 19.58 -39.92
C ASN A 508 24.06 19.05 -41.22
N THR A 509 24.04 19.88 -42.23
CA THR A 509 23.80 19.42 -43.59
C THR A 509 24.89 18.41 -43.97
N PRO A 510 24.53 17.24 -44.48
CA PRO A 510 25.54 16.28 -44.95
C PRO A 510 26.32 16.91 -46.08
N ARG A 511 27.65 16.98 -45.96
CA ARG A 511 28.55 17.35 -47.06
C ARG A 511 28.43 16.28 -48.12
N ASN A 512 27.85 16.67 -49.26
CA ASN A 512 27.84 15.88 -50.48
C ASN A 512 29.27 15.73 -51.02
N GLY A 513 29.60 14.51 -51.36
CA GLY A 513 30.41 14.23 -52.57
C GLY A 513 31.89 13.98 -52.36
N GLY A 514 32.26 12.74 -52.43
CA GLY A 514 33.54 12.24 -52.93
C GLY A 514 33.36 10.80 -53.43
N PRO A 515 33.93 10.39 -54.56
CA PRO A 515 33.47 9.20 -55.25
C PRO A 515 33.97 7.89 -54.64
N ALA A 516 33.13 6.88 -54.82
CA ALA A 516 33.33 5.51 -54.45
C ALA A 516 34.60 4.90 -55.12
N SER A 517 35.43 4.22 -54.37
CA SER A 517 36.30 3.16 -54.90
C SER A 517 35.77 1.80 -54.44
N ALA A 518 35.43 1.01 -55.42
CA ALA A 518 35.03 -0.36 -55.29
C ALA A 518 36.17 -1.25 -54.84
N ASN A 519 35.93 -2.10 -53.84
CA ASN A 519 36.46 -3.48 -53.84
C ASN A 519 35.72 -4.32 -52.81
N ALA A 520 34.93 -5.25 -53.32
CA ALA A 520 34.40 -6.38 -52.58
C ALA A 520 35.46 -7.52 -52.51
N PRO A 521 35.36 -8.47 -51.59
CA PRO A 521 34.70 -9.69 -52.05
C PRO A 521 33.60 -10.21 -51.10
N ARG A 522 32.64 -10.81 -51.75
CA ARG A 522 31.58 -11.66 -51.19
C ARG A 522 32.15 -12.91 -50.59
N ASN A 523 31.64 -13.30 -49.42
CA ASN A 523 31.44 -14.72 -49.14
C ASN A 523 30.10 -14.92 -48.43
N GLY A 524 29.34 -15.78 -49.06
CA GLY A 524 27.99 -16.14 -48.68
C GLY A 524 28.01 -17.22 -47.60
N GLY A 525 26.90 -17.27 -46.92
CA GLY A 525 26.51 -18.30 -45.96
C GLY A 525 25.06 -18.10 -45.60
N ALA A 526 24.19 -18.65 -46.47
CA ALA A 526 22.79 -18.82 -46.16
C ALA A 526 22.62 -19.84 -45.06
N VAL A 527 21.90 -19.51 -44.02
CA VAL A 527 21.27 -20.51 -43.13
C VAL A 527 19.78 -20.22 -43.10
N SER A 528 19.06 -21.22 -43.53
CA SER A 528 17.62 -21.31 -43.74
C SER A 528 16.84 -21.23 -42.41
N ALA A 529 15.70 -20.59 -42.49
CA ALA A 529 14.60 -20.78 -41.55
C ALA A 529 14.07 -22.22 -41.63
N ARG A 530 13.81 -22.79 -40.47
CA ARG A 530 12.76 -23.79 -40.27
C ARG A 530 12.19 -23.66 -38.89
N ASP A 531 10.89 -23.38 -38.92
CA ASP A 531 9.81 -23.74 -38.01
C ASP A 531 10.13 -24.83 -37.00
N ASP A 532 9.72 -24.59 -35.75
CA ASP A 532 8.79 -25.46 -35.05
C ASP A 532 8.57 -24.92 -33.60
N PHE A 533 7.28 -24.62 -33.31
CA PHE A 533 6.56 -24.46 -32.05
C PHE A 533 7.00 -23.39 -31.04
#